data_5d2e2e8182702d7c26cc59d0c3bb7b6b
#
_entry.id   5d2e2e8182702d7c26cc59d0c3bb7b6b
#
_cell.length_a   1.000
_cell.length_b   1.000
_cell.length_c   1.000
_cell.angle_alpha   90.00
_cell.angle_beta   90.00
_cell.angle_gamma   90.00
#
_symmetry.space_group_name_H-M   'P 1'
#
loop_
_entity.id
_entity.type
_entity.pdbx_description
1 polymer ?
#
loop_
_entity_poly.entity_id
_entity_poly.type
_entity_poly.pdbx_seq_one_letter_code
_entity_poly.pdbx_strand_id
1 'polypeptide(L)'
;MKEDFYWRTGRYSIFKNFIHLVFVTKYRRNVLTAKMLDRLHDIFLETCEQMEVELIQFGGEDDHVHLMVCCPPKLAIANLVGKLKGKSSYFIRQEFWEEIKNKLWSDHFWSPSYCVVSCGGAPLEIVKQYIHDQRRPIEQKQVKLSLTFTGKKRTKTKKWLT
;
A
#
# COMPACT_ATOMS: atom_id res chain seq x y z
N MET A 1 19.07 21.33 -16.46
CA MET A 1 18.13 20.29 -16.01
C MET A 1 17.46 20.77 -14.73
N LYS A 2 16.19 21.04 -14.79
CA LYS A 2 15.42 21.35 -13.58
C LYS A 2 15.28 20.05 -12.83
N GLU A 3 15.97 19.88 -11.71
CA GLU A 3 15.57 18.93 -10.69
C GLU A 3 14.20 19.39 -10.23
N ASP A 4 13.15 18.69 -10.65
CA ASP A 4 11.81 18.90 -10.15
C ASP A 4 11.79 18.44 -8.69
N PHE A 5 12.18 19.36 -7.83
CA PHE A 5 11.99 19.22 -6.38
C PHE A 5 10.50 19.22 -6.12
N TYR A 6 9.93 18.03 -6.14
CA TYR A 6 8.53 17.82 -5.88
C TYR A 6 8.25 17.95 -4.37
N TRP A 7 8.15 19.22 -3.95
CA TRP A 7 7.77 19.57 -2.58
C TRP A 7 6.29 19.88 -2.50
N ARG A 8 5.60 19.34 -1.51
CA ARG A 8 4.23 19.72 -1.18
C ARG A 8 4.23 20.71 -0.02
N THR A 9 3.27 21.61 -0.05
CA THR A 9 3.11 22.64 0.97
C THR A 9 1.79 22.45 1.70
N GLY A 10 1.84 22.32 3.01
CA GLY A 10 0.70 22.41 3.90
C GLY A 10 0.63 23.78 4.57
N ARG A 11 -0.37 23.97 5.44
CA ARG A 11 -0.58 25.27 6.12
C ARG A 11 0.65 25.78 6.88
N TYR A 12 1.38 24.87 7.52
CA TYR A 12 2.58 25.18 8.32
C TYR A 12 3.74 24.22 8.04
N SER A 13 3.71 23.54 6.91
CA SER A 13 4.73 22.55 6.60
C SER A 13 5.05 22.52 5.10
N ILE A 14 6.30 22.25 4.82
CA ILE A 14 6.77 21.86 3.50
C ILE A 14 7.27 20.44 3.65
N PHE A 15 6.83 19.52 2.80
CA PHE A 15 7.13 18.11 3.00
C PHE A 15 7.31 17.35 1.68
N LYS A 16 8.06 16.27 1.79
CA LYS A 16 8.32 15.28 0.75
C LYS A 16 8.28 13.91 1.42
N ASN A 17 7.08 13.42 1.67
CA ASN A 17 6.84 12.25 2.49
C ASN A 17 6.21 11.14 1.65
N PHE A 18 7.06 10.43 0.90
CA PHE A 18 6.64 9.32 0.06
C PHE A 18 6.61 8.02 0.83
N ILE A 19 5.51 7.31 0.70
CA ILE A 19 5.24 6.06 1.38
C ILE A 19 4.74 5.03 0.37
N HIS A 20 5.35 3.87 0.41
CA HIS A 20 4.90 2.70 -0.34
C HIS A 20 4.05 1.80 0.55
N LEU A 21 2.82 1.55 0.14
CA LEU A 21 1.87 0.68 0.82
C LEU A 21 1.63 -0.57 -0.02
N VAL A 22 1.51 -1.72 0.63
CA VAL A 22 1.11 -2.98 0.00
C VAL A 22 -0.05 -3.58 0.79
N PHE A 23 -1.14 -3.89 0.09
CA PHE A 23 -2.29 -4.61 0.64
C PHE A 23 -2.42 -5.95 -0.05
N VAL A 24 -2.64 -7.00 0.71
CA VAL A 24 -2.89 -8.34 0.18
C VAL A 24 -4.32 -8.78 0.49
N THR A 25 -4.91 -9.55 -0.41
CA THR A 25 -6.21 -10.16 -0.19
C THR A 25 -6.16 -11.16 0.96
N LYS A 26 -7.28 -11.39 1.61
CA LYS A 26 -7.36 -12.36 2.72
C LYS A 26 -6.92 -13.74 2.24
N TYR A 27 -5.95 -14.31 2.96
CA TYR A 27 -5.28 -15.58 2.61
C TYR A 27 -4.59 -15.59 1.25
N ARG A 28 -4.23 -14.41 0.70
CA ARG A 28 -3.60 -14.25 -0.62
C ARG A 28 -4.35 -14.97 -1.74
N ARG A 29 -5.66 -14.94 -1.69
CA ARG A 29 -6.49 -15.55 -2.75
C ARG A 29 -6.49 -14.67 -3.99
N ASN A 30 -6.44 -15.30 -5.15
CA ASN A 30 -6.47 -14.66 -6.46
C ASN A 30 -7.90 -14.17 -6.76
N VAL A 31 -8.25 -13.04 -6.17
CA VAL A 31 -9.60 -12.44 -6.24
C VAL A 31 -9.66 -11.32 -7.26
N LEU A 32 -8.55 -10.56 -7.39
CA LEU A 32 -8.54 -9.31 -8.15
C LEU A 32 -8.47 -9.57 -9.65
N THR A 33 -9.41 -9.00 -10.37
CA THR A 33 -9.40 -8.95 -11.84
C THR A 33 -8.95 -7.59 -12.34
N ALA A 34 -8.64 -7.47 -13.63
CA ALA A 34 -8.25 -6.19 -14.24
C ALA A 34 -9.31 -5.11 -14.01
N LYS A 35 -10.59 -5.45 -14.17
CA LYS A 35 -11.72 -4.52 -13.90
C LYS A 35 -11.76 -4.06 -12.44
N MET A 36 -11.49 -4.97 -11.50
CA MET A 36 -11.43 -4.64 -10.09
C MET A 36 -10.23 -3.75 -9.78
N LEU A 37 -9.08 -3.96 -10.41
CA LEU A 37 -7.90 -3.12 -10.25
C LEU A 37 -8.17 -1.70 -10.77
N ASP A 38 -8.81 -1.54 -11.92
CA ASP A 38 -9.22 -0.23 -12.43
C ASP A 38 -10.16 0.47 -11.45
N ARG A 39 -11.14 -0.25 -10.92
CA ARG A 39 -12.07 0.31 -9.94
C ARG A 39 -11.39 0.64 -8.61
N LEU A 40 -10.48 -0.19 -8.15
CA LEU A 40 -9.67 0.07 -6.96
C LEU A 40 -8.83 1.33 -7.11
N HIS A 41 -8.25 1.56 -8.30
CA HIS A 41 -7.52 2.78 -8.59
C HIS A 41 -8.41 4.02 -8.36
N ASP A 42 -9.62 4.02 -8.89
CA ASP A 42 -10.56 5.15 -8.74
C ASP A 42 -10.94 5.37 -7.27
N ILE A 43 -11.26 4.30 -6.55
CA ILE A 43 -11.61 4.36 -5.12
C ILE A 43 -10.45 4.90 -4.30
N PHE A 44 -9.24 4.44 -4.58
CA PHE A 44 -8.04 4.89 -3.85
C PHE A 44 -7.69 6.33 -4.18
N LEU A 45 -7.82 6.74 -5.43
CA LEU A 45 -7.61 8.13 -5.85
C LEU A 45 -8.56 9.07 -5.11
N GLU A 46 -9.86 8.79 -5.17
CA GLU A 46 -10.87 9.57 -4.45
C GLU A 46 -10.64 9.61 -2.94
N THR A 47 -10.30 8.47 -2.34
CA THR A 47 -10.05 8.39 -0.89
C THR A 47 -8.81 9.18 -0.50
N CYS A 48 -7.75 9.11 -1.28
CA CYS A 48 -6.53 9.88 -1.07
C CYS A 48 -6.81 11.38 -1.17
N GLU A 49 -7.54 11.83 -2.18
CA GLU A 49 -7.93 13.24 -2.35
C GLU A 49 -8.71 13.75 -1.13
N GLN A 50 -9.68 13.00 -0.63
CA GLN A 50 -10.45 13.37 0.58
C GLN A 50 -9.59 13.49 1.84
N MET A 51 -8.46 12.82 1.88
CA MET A 51 -7.51 12.84 3.01
C MET A 51 -6.30 13.75 2.77
N GLU A 52 -6.33 14.58 1.74
CA GLU A 52 -5.21 15.45 1.33
C GLU A 52 -3.92 14.68 1.00
N VAL A 53 -4.05 13.43 0.64
CA VAL A 53 -2.97 12.54 0.21
C VAL A 53 -2.91 12.55 -1.31
N GLU A 54 -1.71 12.56 -1.86
CA GLU A 54 -1.54 12.39 -3.29
C GLU A 54 -1.21 10.94 -3.63
N LEU A 55 -2.01 10.33 -4.51
CA LEU A 55 -1.73 9.02 -5.08
C LEU A 55 -0.78 9.19 -6.26
N ILE A 56 0.48 8.82 -6.07
CA ILE A 56 1.53 8.98 -7.09
C ILE A 56 1.50 7.84 -8.09
N GLN A 57 1.34 6.62 -7.59
CA GLN A 57 1.34 5.42 -8.41
C GLN A 57 0.48 4.34 -7.77
N PHE A 58 -0.19 3.59 -8.63
CA PHE A 58 -0.97 2.42 -8.27
C PHE A 58 -0.65 1.26 -9.21
N GLY A 59 -0.68 0.06 -8.68
CA GLY A 59 -0.57 -1.17 -9.44
C GLY A 59 -0.97 -2.36 -8.58
N GLY A 60 -1.19 -3.50 -9.22
CA GLY A 60 -1.54 -4.71 -8.50
C GLY A 60 -1.54 -5.94 -9.38
N GLU A 61 -1.70 -7.07 -8.75
CA GLU A 61 -1.88 -8.37 -9.35
C GLU A 61 -3.17 -9.00 -8.79
N ASP A 62 -3.34 -10.27 -8.98
CA ASP A 62 -4.56 -10.99 -8.60
C ASP A 62 -4.77 -11.16 -7.08
N ASP A 63 -3.72 -11.02 -6.27
CA ASP A 63 -3.74 -11.22 -4.82
C ASP A 63 -3.24 -10.02 -3.99
N HIS A 64 -2.77 -8.95 -4.63
CA HIS A 64 -2.24 -7.79 -3.93
C HIS A 64 -2.27 -6.51 -4.76
N VAL A 65 -2.14 -5.38 -4.07
CA VAL A 65 -2.00 -4.06 -4.69
C VAL A 65 -0.85 -3.28 -4.05
N HIS A 66 -0.23 -2.42 -4.85
CA HIS A 66 0.81 -1.47 -4.44
C HIS A 66 0.32 -0.05 -4.65
N LEU A 67 0.54 0.80 -3.67
CA LEU A 67 0.27 2.23 -3.76
C LEU A 67 1.53 2.99 -3.36
N MET A 68 1.89 4.00 -4.15
CA MET A 68 2.81 5.02 -3.70
C MET A 68 2.05 6.31 -3.48
N VAL A 69 2.17 6.85 -2.28
CA VAL A 69 1.44 8.04 -1.84
C VAL A 69 2.39 9.06 -1.25
N CYS A 70 2.02 10.35 -1.38
CA CYS A 70 2.67 11.44 -0.64
C CYS A 70 1.72 11.93 0.45
N CYS A 71 2.09 11.72 1.70
CA CYS A 71 1.24 11.96 2.86
C CYS A 71 1.61 13.27 3.57
N PRO A 72 0.62 14.10 3.95
CA PRO A 72 0.88 15.24 4.83
C PRO A 72 1.34 14.76 6.22
N PRO A 73 2.24 15.51 6.90
CA PRO A 73 2.80 15.11 8.19
C PRO A 73 1.77 14.91 9.30
N LYS A 74 0.62 15.59 9.20
CA LYS A 74 -0.49 15.52 10.17
C LYS A 74 -1.25 14.20 10.15
N LEU A 75 -1.08 13.39 9.10
CA LEU A 75 -1.88 12.19 8.87
C LEU A 75 -1.18 10.95 9.43
N ALA A 76 -1.86 10.21 10.28
CA ALA A 76 -1.43 8.89 10.69
C ALA A 76 -1.64 7.88 9.55
N ILE A 77 -0.61 7.12 9.21
CA ILE A 77 -0.66 6.13 8.13
C ILE A 77 -1.70 5.05 8.39
N ALA A 78 -1.87 4.63 9.65
CA ALA A 78 -2.90 3.66 10.02
C ALA A 78 -4.31 4.15 9.69
N ASN A 79 -4.58 5.45 9.84
CA ASN A 79 -5.87 6.04 9.48
C ASN A 79 -6.10 6.02 7.96
N LEU A 80 -5.06 6.33 7.18
CA LEU A 80 -5.11 6.24 5.72
C LEU A 80 -5.39 4.80 5.29
N VAL A 81 -4.64 3.84 5.80
CA VAL A 81 -4.80 2.42 5.48
C VAL A 81 -6.21 1.92 5.84
N GLY A 82 -6.71 2.29 7.00
CA GLY A 82 -8.07 1.94 7.44
C GLY A 82 -9.14 2.47 6.48
N LYS A 83 -9.01 3.71 6.01
CA LYS A 83 -9.94 4.32 5.04
C LYS A 83 -9.84 3.67 3.67
N LEU A 84 -8.64 3.45 3.15
CA LEU A 84 -8.40 2.83 1.86
C LEU A 84 -8.97 1.40 1.83
N LYS A 85 -8.64 0.58 2.82
CA LYS A 85 -9.14 -0.79 2.91
C LYS A 85 -10.65 -0.86 3.13
N GLY A 86 -11.19 -0.04 4.01
CA GLY A 86 -12.60 -0.03 4.34
C GLY A 86 -13.47 0.34 3.14
N LYS A 87 -13.18 1.47 2.49
CA LYS A 87 -13.92 1.91 1.31
C LYS A 87 -13.79 0.94 0.14
N SER A 88 -12.58 0.50 -0.16
CA SER A 88 -12.35 -0.42 -1.28
C SER A 88 -13.04 -1.76 -1.09
N SER A 89 -12.95 -2.33 0.12
CA SER A 89 -13.66 -3.56 0.46
C SER A 89 -15.17 -3.42 0.29
N TYR A 90 -15.73 -2.31 0.73
CA TYR A 90 -17.16 -2.05 0.63
C TYR A 90 -17.62 -1.98 -0.84
N PHE A 91 -17.00 -1.12 -1.66
CA PHE A 91 -17.42 -0.92 -3.05
C PHE A 91 -17.15 -2.14 -3.93
N ILE A 92 -15.99 -2.79 -3.79
CA ILE A 92 -15.69 -3.99 -4.58
C ILE A 92 -16.68 -5.12 -4.25
N ARG A 93 -17.06 -5.29 -2.99
CA ARG A 93 -18.07 -6.29 -2.61
C ARG A 93 -19.44 -5.96 -3.14
N GLN A 94 -19.83 -4.71 -3.18
CA GLN A 94 -21.13 -4.32 -3.75
C GLN A 94 -21.18 -4.49 -5.26
N GLU A 95 -20.13 -4.06 -5.97
CA GLU A 95 -20.13 -4.01 -7.42
C GLU A 95 -19.78 -5.36 -8.08
N PHE A 96 -18.95 -6.18 -7.40
CA PHE A 96 -18.42 -7.44 -7.95
C PHE A 96 -18.80 -8.68 -7.13
N TRP A 97 -19.86 -8.62 -6.35
CA TRP A 97 -20.24 -9.72 -5.44
C TRP A 97 -20.33 -11.08 -6.12
N GLU A 98 -20.97 -11.15 -7.28
CA GLU A 98 -21.14 -12.39 -8.02
C GLU A 98 -19.83 -13.04 -8.46
N GLU A 99 -18.80 -12.22 -8.71
CA GLU A 99 -17.48 -12.70 -9.11
C GLU A 99 -16.61 -13.14 -7.93
N ILE A 100 -16.83 -12.55 -6.76
CA ILE A 100 -15.94 -12.73 -5.60
C ILE A 100 -16.53 -13.61 -4.50
N LYS A 101 -17.85 -13.80 -4.42
CA LYS A 101 -18.52 -14.51 -3.33
C LYS A 101 -17.98 -15.92 -3.06
N ASN A 102 -17.58 -16.63 -4.10
CA ASN A 102 -17.01 -17.98 -4.01
C ASN A 102 -15.51 -18.00 -3.69
N LYS A 103 -14.85 -16.86 -3.82
CA LYS A 103 -13.41 -16.71 -3.58
C LYS A 103 -13.10 -16.13 -2.21
N LEU A 104 -14.05 -15.40 -1.62
CA LEU A 104 -13.90 -14.83 -0.29
C LEU A 104 -14.24 -15.88 0.76
N TRP A 105 -13.43 -15.94 1.80
CA TRP A 105 -13.74 -16.70 2.98
C TRP A 105 -14.25 -15.75 4.06
N SER A 106 -15.48 -15.96 4.54
CA SER A 106 -16.12 -15.03 5.45
C SER A 106 -16.23 -13.61 4.87
N ASP A 107 -16.40 -12.62 5.71
CA ASP A 107 -16.65 -11.23 5.29
C ASP A 107 -15.40 -10.38 5.05
N HIS A 108 -14.22 -11.01 4.94
CA HIS A 108 -12.97 -10.28 4.82
C HIS A 108 -12.42 -10.28 3.40
N PHE A 109 -12.32 -9.10 2.80
CA PHE A 109 -11.70 -8.90 1.48
C PHE A 109 -10.17 -8.78 1.60
N TRP A 110 -9.70 -7.88 2.44
CA TRP A 110 -8.28 -7.67 2.69
C TRP A 110 -7.78 -8.47 3.89
N SER A 111 -6.52 -8.88 3.84
CA SER A 111 -5.80 -9.29 5.05
C SER A 111 -5.77 -8.14 6.07
N PRO A 112 -5.88 -8.38 7.37
CA PRO A 112 -5.76 -7.31 8.36
C PRO A 112 -4.38 -6.65 8.37
N SER A 113 -3.35 -7.35 7.92
CA SER A 113 -1.98 -6.82 7.79
C SER A 113 -1.81 -5.91 6.57
N TYR A 114 -0.79 -5.08 6.58
CA TYR A 114 -0.31 -4.29 5.46
C TYR A 114 1.18 -4.04 5.59
N CYS A 115 1.84 -3.78 4.47
CA CYS A 115 3.23 -3.38 4.44
C CYS A 115 3.34 -1.87 4.24
N VAL A 116 4.23 -1.23 4.98
CA VAL A 116 4.55 0.19 4.88
C VAL A 116 6.04 0.35 4.74
N VAL A 117 6.48 1.06 3.71
CA VAL A 117 7.88 1.43 3.52
C VAL A 117 7.98 2.92 3.29
N SER A 118 8.76 3.61 4.11
CA SER A 118 9.12 5.00 3.86
C SER A 118 10.17 5.06 2.76
N CYS A 119 9.90 5.87 1.74
CA CYS A 119 10.81 6.05 0.62
C CYS A 119 11.80 7.21 0.83
N GLY A 120 11.74 7.88 1.97
CA GLY A 120 12.60 9.02 2.31
C GLY A 120 12.45 10.18 1.32
N GLY A 121 13.56 10.82 1.00
CA GLY A 121 13.64 11.86 -0.03
C GLY A 121 14.16 11.34 -1.38
N ALA A 122 14.10 10.02 -1.61
CA ALA A 122 14.59 9.43 -2.85
C ALA A 122 13.92 10.06 -4.09
N PRO A 123 14.66 10.26 -5.19
CA PRO A 123 14.07 10.71 -6.45
C PRO A 123 12.91 9.81 -6.86
N LEU A 124 11.84 10.45 -7.32
CA LEU A 124 10.59 9.76 -7.66
C LEU A 124 10.81 8.62 -8.68
N GLU A 125 11.72 8.81 -9.62
CA GLU A 125 12.07 7.82 -10.64
C GLU A 125 12.67 6.56 -10.04
N ILE A 126 13.55 6.68 -9.06
CA ILE A 126 14.14 5.52 -8.35
C ILE A 126 13.07 4.74 -7.62
N VAL A 127 12.13 5.44 -6.97
CA VAL A 127 11.04 4.79 -6.22
C VAL A 127 10.05 4.11 -7.18
N LYS A 128 9.70 4.77 -8.27
CA LYS A 128 8.86 4.18 -9.33
C LYS A 128 9.51 2.95 -9.93
N GLN A 129 10.81 3.01 -10.21
CA GLN A 129 11.58 1.88 -10.74
C GLN A 129 11.59 0.72 -9.74
N TYR A 130 11.82 0.99 -8.47
CA TYR A 130 11.77 -0.02 -7.41
C TYR A 130 10.41 -0.73 -7.35
N ILE A 131 9.31 0.02 -7.42
CA ILE A 131 7.95 -0.55 -7.42
C ILE A 131 7.70 -1.35 -8.71
N HIS A 132 8.15 -0.85 -9.85
CA HIS A 132 8.04 -1.55 -11.12
C HIS A 132 8.80 -2.88 -11.11
N ASP A 133 9.99 -2.90 -10.51
CA ASP A 133 10.82 -4.11 -10.44
C ASP A 133 10.26 -5.15 -9.45
N GLN A 134 9.43 -4.73 -8.49
CA GLN A 134 8.71 -5.65 -7.60
C GLN A 134 7.53 -6.36 -8.26
N ARG A 135 7.13 -5.95 -9.46
CA ARG A 135 6.09 -6.63 -10.24
C ARG A 135 6.51 -7.98 -10.83
N ARG A 136 7.75 -8.40 -10.62
CA ARG A 136 8.20 -9.74 -11.04
C ARG A 136 7.70 -10.77 -10.03
N PRO A 137 7.22 -11.96 -10.52
CA PRO A 137 6.75 -13.03 -9.63
C PRO A 137 7.79 -13.34 -8.54
N ILE A 138 7.31 -13.50 -7.32
CA ILE A 138 8.14 -13.79 -6.14
C ILE A 138 8.85 -15.16 -6.23
N GLU A 139 8.87 -15.80 -7.37
CA GLU A 139 9.50 -17.11 -7.52
C GLU A 139 11.04 -17.12 -7.49
N GLN A 140 11.72 -16.00 -7.57
CA GLN A 140 13.20 -16.01 -7.54
C GLN A 140 13.85 -14.74 -7.00
N LYS A 141 13.52 -14.33 -5.80
CA LYS A 141 14.50 -13.68 -4.93
C LYS A 141 14.01 -13.78 -3.50
N GLN A 142 14.44 -14.82 -2.80
CA GLN A 142 14.96 -14.54 -1.49
C GLN A 142 16.04 -13.48 -1.70
N VAL A 143 15.61 -12.24 -1.71
CA VAL A 143 16.51 -11.14 -1.43
C VAL A 143 16.99 -11.49 -0.03
N LYS A 144 18.17 -12.09 0.07
CA LYS A 144 19.00 -11.93 1.24
C LYS A 144 19.12 -10.42 1.42
N LEU A 145 18.17 -9.84 2.12
CA LEU A 145 18.38 -8.69 2.92
C LEU A 145 19.33 -9.20 4.03
N SER A 146 20.58 -9.40 3.64
CA SER A 146 21.68 -9.31 4.55
C SER A 146 21.81 -7.83 4.93
N LEU A 147 20.77 -7.29 5.51
CA LEU A 147 20.91 -6.28 6.51
C LEU A 147 21.70 -6.98 7.62
N THR A 148 23.00 -6.93 7.53
CA THR A 148 23.88 -7.06 8.67
C THR A 148 23.53 -5.96 9.64
N PHE A 149 22.35 -6.08 10.24
CA PHE A 149 22.04 -5.43 11.48
C PHE A 149 22.76 -6.24 12.55
N THR A 150 24.04 -5.94 12.76
CA THR A 150 24.73 -6.28 13.99
C THR A 150 24.09 -5.48 15.11
N GLY A 151 22.97 -5.93 15.60
CA GLY A 151 22.24 -5.34 16.69
C GLY A 151 21.54 -6.41 17.49
N LYS A 152 22.18 -6.80 18.59
CA LYS A 152 21.67 -7.50 19.78
C LYS A 152 20.28 -8.14 19.66
N LYS A 153 20.28 -9.46 19.73
CA LYS A 153 19.08 -10.28 20.01
C LYS A 153 18.28 -9.64 21.15
N ARG A 154 17.14 -9.06 20.82
CA ARG A 154 16.13 -8.74 21.83
C ARG A 154 15.36 -10.02 22.10
N THR A 155 15.54 -10.52 23.30
CA THR A 155 14.79 -11.63 23.88
C THR A 155 13.29 -11.38 23.78
N LYS A 156 12.59 -12.43 23.39
CA LYS A 156 11.13 -12.51 23.35
C LYS A 156 10.53 -12.09 24.69
N THR A 157 9.77 -11.05 24.72
CA THR A 157 8.70 -10.90 25.70
C THR A 157 7.38 -11.19 25.01
N LYS A 158 6.93 -12.43 25.18
CA LYS A 158 5.51 -12.77 25.07
C LYS A 158 4.76 -11.99 26.13
N LYS A 159 3.87 -11.11 25.75
CA LYS A 159 2.66 -10.73 26.46
C LYS A 159 2.05 -9.52 25.76
N TRP A 160 1.02 -9.77 24.98
CA TRP A 160 -0.11 -8.86 24.71
C TRP A 160 -1.11 -9.63 23.82
N LEU A 161 -1.69 -10.67 24.43
CA LEU A 161 -2.95 -11.26 24.00
C LEU A 161 -3.69 -11.64 25.28
N THR A 162 -4.51 -10.78 25.74
CA THR A 162 -5.78 -11.00 26.45
C THR A 162 -6.68 -9.84 26.14
#